data_c6446681ea49bf33d148972f43d4e309
#
_entry.id   c6446681ea49bf33d148972f43d4e309
#
_cell.length_a   1.000
_cell.length_b   1.000
_cell.length_c   1.000
_cell.angle_alpha   90.00
_cell.angle_beta   90.00
_cell.angle_gamma   90.00
#
_symmetry.space_group_name_H-M   'P 1'
#
loop_
_entity.id
_entity.type
_entity.pdbx_description
1 polymer ?
#
loop_
_entity_poly.entity_id
_entity_poly.type
_entity_poly.pdbx_seq_one_letter_code
_entity_poly.pdbx_strand_id
1 'polypeptide(L)'
;MKFLLDHDVPDDLSYLLEELTHQILLLRKVLPKDASDESVLQFAHDNDCVLLTCNRDDFLQLAKHKPHHGIIVVIRRRTRAAERAALFRLLDSAGEAGLKGNINFA
;
A
#
# COMPACT_ATOMS: atom_id res chain seq x y z
N MET A 1 -5.02 -9.73 5.92
CA MET A 1 -4.74 -8.29 6.16
C MET A 1 -5.61 -7.44 5.24
N LYS A 2 -5.65 -6.15 5.49
CA LYS A 2 -6.41 -5.19 4.70
C LYS A 2 -5.45 -4.16 4.10
N PHE A 3 -5.59 -3.92 2.80
CA PHE A 3 -4.71 -3.00 2.05
C PHE A 3 -5.54 -1.91 1.37
N LEU A 4 -5.03 -0.69 1.39
CA LEU A 4 -5.55 0.41 0.60
C LEU A 4 -4.59 0.67 -0.56
N LEU A 5 -5.07 0.61 -1.79
CA LEU A 5 -4.25 0.78 -2.99
C LEU A 5 -4.45 2.17 -3.57
N ASP A 6 -3.36 2.93 -3.65
CA ASP A 6 -3.33 4.24 -4.26
C ASP A 6 -3.57 4.15 -5.77
N HIS A 7 -3.95 5.26 -6.39
CA HIS A 7 -4.29 5.33 -7.82
C HIS A 7 -3.16 4.90 -8.74
N ASP A 8 -1.90 5.12 -8.33
CA ASP A 8 -0.72 4.81 -9.13
C ASP A 8 -0.26 3.35 -9.03
N VAL A 9 -0.92 2.54 -8.21
CA VAL A 9 -0.58 1.13 -8.04
C VAL A 9 -1.23 0.31 -9.16
N PRO A 10 -0.47 -0.53 -9.87
CA PRO A 10 -1.04 -1.38 -10.93
C PRO A 10 -2.11 -2.35 -10.42
N ASP A 11 -3.15 -2.56 -11.22
CA ASP A 11 -4.23 -3.49 -10.88
C ASP A 11 -3.74 -4.92 -10.67
N ASP A 12 -2.67 -5.32 -11.34
CA ASP A 12 -2.06 -6.64 -11.15
C ASP A 12 -1.73 -6.92 -9.70
N LEU A 13 -1.34 -5.90 -8.93
CA LEU A 13 -1.02 -6.06 -7.52
C LEU A 13 -2.27 -6.28 -6.67
N SER A 14 -3.39 -5.68 -7.06
CA SER A 14 -4.66 -5.92 -6.37
C SER A 14 -5.09 -7.38 -6.55
N TYR A 15 -4.94 -7.92 -7.74
CA TYR A 15 -5.29 -9.33 -8.01
C TYR A 15 -4.42 -10.28 -7.21
N LEU A 16 -3.11 -10.00 -7.11
CA LEU A 16 -2.22 -10.80 -6.29
C LEU A 16 -2.68 -10.84 -4.83
N LEU A 17 -2.99 -9.68 -4.27
CA LEU A 17 -3.43 -9.59 -2.88
C LEU A 17 -4.74 -10.35 -2.65
N GLU A 18 -5.68 -10.27 -3.58
CA GLU A 18 -6.92 -11.03 -3.51
C GLU A 18 -6.67 -12.54 -3.58
N GLU A 19 -5.78 -12.99 -4.46
CA GLU A 19 -5.41 -14.41 -4.55
C GLU A 19 -4.80 -14.92 -3.25
N LEU A 20 -4.09 -14.06 -2.52
CA LEU A 20 -3.51 -14.38 -1.23
C LEU A 20 -4.53 -14.21 -0.08
N THR A 21 -5.80 -14.03 -0.41
CA THR A 21 -6.93 -13.92 0.53
C THR A 21 -6.92 -12.67 1.40
N HIS A 22 -6.23 -11.62 0.96
CA HIS A 22 -6.29 -10.32 1.64
C HIS A 22 -7.48 -9.50 1.17
N GLN A 23 -7.97 -8.64 2.05
CA GLN A 23 -8.98 -7.66 1.70
C GLN A 23 -8.31 -6.44 1.10
N ILE A 24 -8.87 -5.93 0.01
CA ILE A 24 -8.35 -4.72 -0.62
C ILE A 24 -9.43 -3.65 -0.72
N LEU A 25 -9.00 -2.40 -0.60
CA LEU A 25 -9.80 -1.22 -0.88
C LEU A 25 -9.07 -0.42 -1.95
N LEU A 26 -9.79 -0.04 -3.01
CA LEU A 26 -9.24 0.82 -4.04
C LEU A 26 -9.55 2.27 -3.68
N LEU A 27 -8.52 3.13 -3.68
CA LEU A 27 -8.67 4.51 -3.26
C LEU A 27 -9.79 5.24 -4.01
N ARG A 28 -9.90 4.99 -5.32
CA ARG A 28 -10.93 5.62 -6.18
C ARG A 28 -12.37 5.28 -5.76
N LYS A 29 -12.55 4.25 -4.94
CA LYS A 29 -13.87 3.81 -4.50
C LYS A 29 -14.22 4.26 -3.09
N VAL A 30 -13.26 4.74 -2.32
CA VAL A 30 -13.47 5.07 -0.92
C VAL A 30 -13.24 6.54 -0.57
N LEU A 31 -12.51 7.28 -1.41
CA LEU A 31 -12.25 8.70 -1.21
C LEU A 31 -12.47 9.49 -2.50
N PRO A 32 -12.73 10.82 -2.39
CA PRO A 32 -12.81 11.67 -3.57
C PRO A 32 -11.53 11.66 -4.37
N LYS A 33 -11.65 11.89 -5.69
CA LYS A 33 -10.52 11.89 -6.61
C LYS A 33 -9.43 12.89 -6.24
N ASP A 34 -9.81 13.99 -5.63
CA ASP A 34 -8.92 15.09 -5.23
C ASP A 34 -8.50 15.02 -3.75
N ALA A 35 -8.73 13.89 -3.09
CA ALA A 35 -8.31 13.73 -1.71
C ALA A 35 -6.81 13.92 -1.57
N SER A 36 -6.39 14.67 -0.52
CA SER A 36 -4.98 14.93 -0.25
C SER A 36 -4.27 13.66 0.24
N ASP A 37 -2.95 13.63 0.10
CA ASP A 37 -2.15 12.52 0.63
C ASP A 37 -2.35 12.34 2.14
N GLU A 38 -2.53 13.44 2.88
CA GLU A 38 -2.85 13.39 4.30
C GLU A 38 -4.15 12.66 4.57
N SER A 39 -5.19 12.96 3.77
CA SER A 39 -6.50 12.31 3.89
C SER A 39 -6.41 10.82 3.57
N VAL A 40 -5.59 10.47 2.57
CA VAL A 40 -5.36 9.07 2.19
C VAL A 40 -4.71 8.31 3.33
N LEU A 41 -3.64 8.86 3.91
CA LEU A 41 -2.94 8.20 4.99
C LEU A 41 -3.82 8.09 6.24
N GLN A 42 -4.60 9.13 6.54
CA GLN A 42 -5.53 9.12 7.67
C GLN A 42 -6.62 8.06 7.50
N PHE A 43 -7.18 7.95 6.29
CA PHE A 43 -8.18 6.93 5.98
C PHE A 43 -7.61 5.52 6.19
N ALA A 44 -6.40 5.28 5.69
CA ALA A 44 -5.75 3.98 5.86
C ALA A 44 -5.54 3.66 7.34
N HIS A 45 -5.08 4.63 8.12
CA HIS A 45 -4.87 4.45 9.55
C HIS A 45 -6.19 4.15 10.28
N ASP A 46 -7.24 4.92 10.01
CA ASP A 46 -8.52 4.78 10.68
C ASP A 46 -9.23 3.46 10.35
N ASN A 47 -8.90 2.87 9.21
CA ASN A 47 -9.53 1.63 8.74
C ASN A 47 -8.60 0.41 8.84
N ASP A 48 -7.50 0.54 9.56
CA ASP A 48 -6.52 -0.55 9.77
C ASP A 48 -5.97 -1.12 8.46
N CYS A 49 -5.73 -0.25 7.48
CA CYS A 49 -5.20 -0.62 6.19
C CYS A 49 -3.71 -0.33 6.09
N VAL A 50 -2.96 -1.27 5.52
CA VAL A 50 -1.62 -0.99 5.02
C VAL A 50 -1.77 -0.30 3.66
N LEU A 51 -1.13 0.86 3.51
CA LEU A 51 -1.20 1.63 2.27
C LEU A 51 -0.16 1.13 1.27
N LEU A 52 -0.60 0.80 0.05
CA LEU A 52 0.29 0.58 -1.09
C LEU A 52 0.29 1.83 -1.95
N THR A 53 1.48 2.35 -2.25
CA THR A 53 1.63 3.55 -3.08
C THR A 53 2.93 3.52 -3.86
N CYS A 54 2.96 4.15 -5.03
CA CYS A 54 4.20 4.42 -5.76
C CYS A 54 4.74 5.82 -5.44
N ASN A 55 3.99 6.64 -4.72
CA ASN A 55 4.35 8.01 -4.36
C ASN A 55 5.22 8.03 -3.11
N ARG A 56 6.49 7.69 -3.30
CA ARG A 56 7.45 7.49 -2.22
C ARG A 56 7.66 8.72 -1.35
N ASP A 57 8.05 9.84 -1.98
CA ASP A 57 8.57 10.97 -1.23
C ASP A 57 7.50 11.64 -0.36
N ASP A 58 6.30 11.82 -0.91
CA ASP A 58 5.21 12.46 -0.19
C ASP A 58 4.78 11.66 1.03
N PHE A 59 4.63 10.33 0.87
CA PHE A 59 4.20 9.49 1.99
C PHE A 59 5.29 9.24 3.02
N LEU A 60 6.55 9.15 2.62
CA LEU A 60 7.65 9.09 3.58
C LEU A 60 7.74 10.36 4.43
N GLN A 61 7.49 11.52 3.82
CA GLN A 61 7.47 12.78 4.54
C GLN A 61 6.31 12.84 5.54
N LEU A 62 5.11 12.45 5.13
CA LEU A 62 3.94 12.43 6.00
C LEU A 62 4.11 11.46 7.17
N ALA A 63 4.71 10.31 6.93
CA ALA A 63 4.90 9.27 7.94
C ALA A 63 5.79 9.73 9.10
N LYS A 64 6.57 10.79 8.93
CA LYS A 64 7.38 11.37 10.01
C LYS A 64 6.53 12.06 11.07
N HIS A 65 5.32 12.50 10.71
CA HIS A 65 4.49 13.34 11.56
C HIS A 65 3.11 12.75 11.85
N LYS A 66 2.72 11.69 11.15
CA LYS A 66 1.39 11.12 11.26
C LYS A 66 1.46 9.62 11.53
N PRO A 67 0.56 9.11 12.39
CA PRO A 67 0.48 7.67 12.60
C PRO A 67 -0.04 6.98 11.34
N HIS A 68 0.38 5.74 11.13
CA HIS A 68 -0.10 4.91 10.03
C HIS A 68 -0.12 3.44 10.44
N HIS A 69 -0.92 2.66 9.74
CA HIS A 69 -1.03 1.22 9.99
C HIS A 69 0.00 0.39 9.20
N GLY A 70 0.82 1.05 8.44
CA GLY A 70 1.85 0.48 7.58
C GLY A 70 1.80 1.06 6.19
N ILE A 71 2.96 1.19 5.56
CA ILE A 71 3.10 1.71 4.19
C ILE A 71 4.01 0.77 3.43
N ILE A 72 3.58 0.36 2.24
CA ILE A 72 4.43 -0.33 1.27
C ILE A 72 4.63 0.60 0.08
N VAL A 73 5.87 1.02 -0.13
CA VAL A 73 6.25 1.80 -1.31
C VAL A 73 6.57 0.82 -2.43
N VAL A 74 5.78 0.86 -3.49
CA VAL A 74 5.96 -0.01 -4.64
C VAL A 74 6.98 0.62 -5.58
N ILE A 75 8.05 -0.12 -5.85
CA ILE A 75 9.09 0.31 -6.80
C ILE A 75 8.67 -0.20 -8.18
N ARG A 76 8.47 0.72 -9.13
CA ARG A 76 8.08 0.35 -10.49
C ARG A 76 9.22 -0.38 -11.18
N ARG A 77 8.88 -1.47 -11.83
CA ARG A 77 9.84 -2.34 -12.51
C ARG A 77 9.47 -2.47 -13.98
N ARG A 78 10.31 -3.15 -14.75
CA ARG A 78 10.10 -3.26 -16.20
C ARG A 78 8.87 -4.07 -16.59
N THR A 79 8.51 -5.06 -15.76
CA THR A 79 7.39 -5.94 -16.06
C THR A 79 6.44 -6.04 -14.87
N ARG A 80 5.18 -6.35 -15.16
CA ARG A 80 4.18 -6.63 -14.12
C ARG A 80 4.55 -7.87 -13.32
N ALA A 81 5.12 -8.87 -13.97
CA ALA A 81 5.57 -10.08 -13.29
C ALA A 81 6.65 -9.78 -12.25
N ALA A 82 7.60 -8.88 -12.55
CA ALA A 82 8.64 -8.48 -11.63
C ALA A 82 8.05 -7.71 -10.43
N GLU A 83 7.07 -6.85 -10.67
CA GLU A 83 6.38 -6.11 -9.61
C GLU A 83 5.60 -7.05 -8.68
N ARG A 84 4.88 -8.01 -9.25
CA ARG A 84 4.16 -9.03 -8.45
C ARG A 84 5.12 -9.87 -7.61
N ALA A 85 6.21 -10.31 -8.21
CA ALA A 85 7.21 -11.13 -7.52
C ALA A 85 7.84 -10.37 -6.35
N ALA A 86 8.13 -9.08 -6.53
CA ALA A 86 8.70 -8.26 -5.46
C ALA A 86 7.73 -8.09 -4.30
N LEU A 87 6.46 -7.81 -4.58
CA LEU A 87 5.44 -7.68 -3.54
C LEU A 87 5.24 -9.01 -2.82
N PHE A 88 5.14 -10.11 -3.56
CA PHE A 88 4.99 -11.44 -2.97
C PHE A 88 6.13 -11.75 -2.00
N ARG A 89 7.38 -11.49 -2.41
CA ARG A 89 8.55 -11.74 -1.55
C ARG A 89 8.52 -10.90 -0.28
N LEU A 90 8.08 -9.65 -0.39
CA LEU A 90 7.95 -8.80 0.80
C LEU A 90 6.91 -9.36 1.76
N LEU A 91 5.73 -9.71 1.26
CA LEU A 91 4.65 -10.25 2.08
C LEU A 91 5.08 -11.54 2.79
N ASP A 92 5.75 -12.41 2.05
CA ASP A 92 6.21 -13.70 2.57
C ASP A 92 7.29 -13.52 3.65
N SER A 93 8.25 -12.63 3.44
CA SER A 93 9.37 -12.43 4.37
C SER A 93 9.01 -11.58 5.59
N ALA A 94 8.23 -10.53 5.41
CA ALA A 94 7.89 -9.61 6.51
C ALA A 94 6.77 -10.14 7.39
N GLY A 95 5.77 -10.76 6.79
CA GLY A 95 4.57 -11.19 7.49
C GLY A 95 3.77 -10.00 8.02
N GLU A 96 2.69 -10.29 8.72
CA GLU A 96 1.81 -9.26 9.28
C GLU A 96 2.56 -8.37 10.28
N ALA A 97 3.36 -8.98 11.15
CA ALA A 97 4.10 -8.23 12.17
C ALA A 97 5.14 -7.28 11.57
N GLY A 98 5.77 -7.66 10.46
CA GLY A 98 6.74 -6.81 9.79
C GLY A 98 6.13 -5.70 8.95
N LEU A 99 4.83 -5.81 8.59
CA LEU A 99 4.14 -4.81 7.79
C LEU A 99 3.40 -3.77 8.63
N LYS A 100 2.76 -4.20 9.72
CA LYS A 100 1.98 -3.29 10.57
C LYS A 100 2.84 -2.19 11.18
N GLY A 101 2.45 -0.94 10.95
CA GLY A 101 3.11 0.21 11.51
C GLY A 101 4.49 0.51 10.94
N ASN A 102 4.94 -0.25 9.97
CA ASN A 102 6.27 -0.11 9.38
C ASN A 102 6.19 0.40 7.93
N ILE A 103 7.33 0.90 7.45
CA ILE A 103 7.49 1.29 6.05
C ILE A 103 8.36 0.24 5.38
N ASN A 104 7.85 -0.33 4.29
CA ASN A 104 8.54 -1.34 3.52
C ASN A 104 8.59 -0.95 2.04
N PHE A 105 9.51 -1.55 1.30
CA PHE A 105 9.67 -1.30 -0.14
C PHE A 105 9.52 -2.62 -0.89
N ALA A 106 8.74 -2.58 -1.95
CA ALA A 106 8.52 -3.76 -2.79
C ALA A 106 8.98 -3.57 -4.23
#